data_069172a6aad99c2bd5394259518c06be
#
_entry.id   069172a6aad99c2bd5394259518c06be
#
_cell.length_a   1.000
_cell.length_b   1.000
_cell.length_c   1.000
_cell.angle_alpha   90.00
_cell.angle_beta   90.00
_cell.angle_gamma   90.00
#
_symmetry.space_group_name_H-M   'P 1'
#
loop_
_entity.id
_entity.type
_entity.pdbx_description
1 polymer ?
#
loop_
_entity_poly.entity_id
_entity_poly.type
_entity_poly.pdbx_seq_one_letter_code
_entity_poly.pdbx_strand_id
1 'polypeptide(L)'
;MNRERLISTIKEILQNSGIKKAYLFGSFARNEKKYHDIDIAIKTPNDFSLLDLAHLENILEDKTKKKIDLGTIDRIHPLVRKYVKKDLIALL
;
A
#
# COMPACT_ATOMS: atom_id res chain seq x y z
N MET A 1 -5.29 1.79 -16.22
CA MET A 1 -4.05 1.00 -16.08
C MET A 1 -4.40 -0.46 -15.83
N ASN A 2 -3.64 -1.37 -16.37
CA ASN A 2 -3.77 -2.77 -16.02
C ASN A 2 -3.10 -3.03 -14.66
N ARG A 3 -3.25 -4.24 -14.13
CA ARG A 3 -2.71 -4.60 -12.82
C ARG A 3 -1.19 -4.42 -12.72
N GLU A 4 -0.46 -4.87 -13.71
CA GLU A 4 1.01 -4.77 -13.72
C GLU A 4 1.46 -3.31 -13.66
N ARG A 5 0.80 -2.48 -14.43
CA ARG A 5 1.13 -1.05 -14.48
C ARG A 5 0.75 -0.33 -13.19
N LEU A 6 -0.37 -0.72 -12.57
CA LEU A 6 -0.76 -0.19 -11.26
C LEU A 6 0.32 -0.52 -10.21
N ILE A 7 0.72 -1.78 -10.16
CA ILE A 7 1.74 -2.22 -9.20
C ILE A 7 3.06 -1.51 -9.45
N SER A 8 3.48 -1.40 -10.71
CA SER A 8 4.72 -0.72 -11.09
C SER A 8 4.69 0.76 -10.68
N THR A 9 3.58 1.44 -10.93
CA THR A 9 3.40 2.84 -10.57
C THR A 9 3.46 3.04 -9.06
N ILE A 10 2.78 2.16 -8.31
CA ILE A 10 2.78 2.20 -6.84
C ILE A 10 4.21 2.01 -6.32
N LYS A 11 4.93 1.02 -6.83
CA LYS A 11 6.32 0.75 -6.42
C LYS A 11 7.21 1.96 -6.64
N GLU A 12 7.11 2.57 -7.81
CA GLU A 12 7.93 3.74 -8.16
C GLU A 12 7.67 4.91 -7.20
N ILE A 13 6.39 5.19 -6.94
CA ILE A 13 6.02 6.27 -6.03
C ILE A 13 6.55 6.01 -4.61
N LEU A 14 6.39 4.78 -4.12
CA LEU A 14 6.87 4.40 -2.80
C LEU A 14 8.39 4.52 -2.69
N GLN A 15 9.11 4.05 -3.69
CA GLN A 15 10.57 4.14 -3.72
C GLN A 15 11.03 5.59 -3.73
N ASN A 16 10.39 6.43 -4.53
CA ASN A 16 10.72 7.85 -4.60
C ASN A 16 10.41 8.59 -3.31
N SER A 17 9.53 8.02 -2.48
CA SER A 17 9.17 8.59 -1.18
C SER A 17 10.03 8.05 -0.04
N GLY A 18 11.04 7.25 -0.35
CA GLY A 18 11.95 6.71 0.65
C GLY A 18 11.44 5.48 1.37
N ILE A 19 10.37 4.86 0.87
CA ILE A 19 9.82 3.64 1.47
C ILE A 19 10.66 2.45 1.00
N LYS A 20 11.11 1.64 1.95
CA LYS A 20 11.97 0.48 1.66
C LYS A 20 11.25 -0.85 1.79
N LYS A 21 10.14 -0.89 2.53
CA LYS A 21 9.32 -2.09 2.67
C LYS A 21 7.85 -1.72 2.52
N ALA A 22 7.16 -2.47 1.67
CA ALA A 22 5.74 -2.28 1.43
C ALA A 22 5.12 -3.59 0.97
N TYR A 23 3.87 -3.78 1.33
CA TYR A 23 3.11 -4.98 0.99
C TYR A 23 1.73 -4.60 0.50
N LEU A 24 1.24 -5.33 -0.49
CA LEU A 24 -0.17 -5.33 -0.86
C LEU A 24 -0.89 -6.39 -0.04
N PHE A 25 -2.12 -6.10 0.34
CA PHE A 25 -2.99 -7.07 0.99
C PHE A 25 -4.44 -6.81 0.59
N GLY A 26 -5.37 -7.61 1.10
CA GLY A 26 -6.78 -7.44 0.82
C GLY A 26 -7.19 -7.92 -0.58
N SER A 27 -8.34 -7.46 -1.04
CA SER A 27 -8.96 -7.96 -2.26
C SER A 27 -8.13 -7.73 -3.53
N PHE A 28 -7.45 -6.60 -3.60
CA PHE A 28 -6.57 -6.33 -4.75
C PHE A 28 -5.39 -7.30 -4.77
N ALA A 29 -4.80 -7.59 -3.62
CA ALA A 29 -3.70 -8.56 -3.52
C ALA A 29 -4.15 -9.96 -3.93
N ARG A 30 -5.37 -10.36 -3.59
CA ARG A 30 -5.95 -11.65 -3.96
C ARG A 30 -6.37 -11.72 -5.43
N ASN A 31 -6.16 -10.64 -6.18
CA ASN A 31 -6.52 -10.57 -7.60
C ASN A 31 -8.03 -10.76 -7.86
N GLU A 32 -8.85 -10.27 -6.94
CA GLU A 32 -10.30 -10.27 -7.11
C GLU A 32 -10.70 -9.29 -8.21
N LYS A 33 -11.66 -9.66 -9.03
CA LYS A 33 -12.13 -8.81 -10.14
C LYS A 33 -12.76 -7.53 -9.66
N LYS A 34 -13.45 -7.59 -8.52
CA LYS A 34 -14.06 -6.42 -7.88
C LYS A 34 -13.33 -6.14 -6.59
N TYR A 35 -12.64 -5.02 -6.55
CA TYR A 35 -12.01 -4.51 -5.34
C TYR A 35 -12.42 -3.05 -5.18
N HIS A 36 -12.64 -2.64 -3.94
CA HIS A 36 -13.01 -1.25 -3.66
C HIS A 36 -11.78 -0.38 -3.46
N ASP A 37 -10.84 -0.87 -2.67
CA ASP A 37 -9.64 -0.15 -2.32
C ASP A 37 -8.42 -1.01 -2.61
N ILE A 38 -7.29 -0.34 -2.83
CA ILE A 38 -6.00 -1.00 -2.89
C ILE A 38 -5.38 -0.83 -1.51
N ASP A 39 -5.22 -1.92 -0.78
CA ASP A 39 -4.70 -1.90 0.58
C ASP A 39 -3.19 -2.09 0.57
N ILE A 40 -2.48 -1.11 1.13
CA ILE A 40 -1.01 -1.11 1.17
C ILE A 40 -0.56 -0.89 2.60
N ALA A 41 0.36 -1.73 3.07
CA ALA A 41 1.03 -1.55 4.35
C ALA A 41 2.48 -1.22 4.11
N ILE A 42 2.96 -0.14 4.72
CA ILE A 42 4.35 0.30 4.54
C ILE A 42 5.08 0.35 5.88
N LYS A 43 6.39 0.15 5.82
CA LYS A 43 7.27 0.49 6.93
C LYS A 43 7.70 1.94 6.72
N THR A 44 7.28 2.83 7.64
CA THR A 44 7.59 4.25 7.52
C THR A 44 9.05 4.53 7.88
N PRO A 45 9.68 5.48 7.18
CA PRO A 45 11.02 5.97 7.59
C PRO A 45 10.92 6.68 8.93
N ASN A 46 12.06 6.88 9.58
CA ASN A 46 12.14 7.71 10.79
C ASN A 46 11.62 9.10 10.47
N ASP A 47 10.95 9.72 11.44
CA ASP A 47 10.38 11.07 11.31
C ASP A 47 9.24 11.21 10.32
N PHE A 48 8.67 10.09 9.89
CA PHE A 48 7.53 10.08 8.99
C PHE A 48 6.24 10.32 9.78
N SER A 49 5.60 11.46 9.53
CA SER A 49 4.41 11.88 10.27
C SER A 49 3.12 11.35 9.65
N LEU A 50 1.99 11.55 10.36
CA LEU A 50 0.67 11.24 9.81
C LEU A 50 0.36 12.10 8.58
N LEU A 51 0.85 13.34 8.56
CA LEU A 51 0.68 14.21 7.40
C LEU A 51 1.47 13.68 6.21
N ASP A 52 2.67 13.15 6.44
CA ASP A 52 3.46 12.52 5.39
C ASP A 52 2.73 11.32 4.82
N LEU A 53 2.12 10.51 5.69
CA LEU A 53 1.35 9.34 5.29
C LEU A 53 0.14 9.74 4.43
N ALA A 54 -0.61 10.76 4.87
CA ALA A 54 -1.77 11.26 4.13
C ALA A 54 -1.36 11.85 2.79
N HIS A 55 -0.24 12.57 2.76
CA HIS A 55 0.29 13.14 1.52
C HIS A 55 0.66 12.04 0.52
N LEU A 56 1.34 11.00 0.98
CA LEU A 56 1.72 9.87 0.14
C LEU A 56 0.49 9.13 -0.40
N GLU A 57 -0.52 8.93 0.44
CA GLU A 57 -1.79 8.35 0.02
C GLU A 57 -2.45 9.16 -1.10
N ASN A 58 -2.46 10.48 -0.95
CA ASN A 58 -3.01 11.38 -1.97
C ASN A 58 -2.25 11.30 -3.29
N ILE A 59 -0.93 11.22 -3.24
CA ILE A 59 -0.11 11.07 -4.44
C ILE A 59 -0.44 9.76 -5.15
N LEU A 60 -0.54 8.67 -4.38
CA LEU A 60 -0.89 7.35 -4.93
C LEU A 60 -2.26 7.36 -5.59
N GLU A 61 -3.26 7.96 -4.93
CA GLU A 61 -4.60 8.06 -5.49
C GLU A 61 -4.64 8.90 -6.75
N ASP A 62 -3.90 10.01 -6.75
CA ASP A 62 -3.85 10.90 -7.89
C ASP A 62 -3.23 10.23 -9.12
N LYS A 63 -2.15 9.50 -8.93
CA LYS A 63 -1.43 8.85 -10.03
C LYS A 63 -2.13 7.58 -10.53
N THR A 64 -2.75 6.82 -9.65
CA THR A 64 -3.41 5.56 -10.03
C THR A 64 -4.87 5.74 -10.42
N LYS A 65 -5.50 6.84 -10.01
CA LYS A 65 -6.94 7.08 -10.14
C LYS A 65 -7.76 6.00 -9.45
N LYS A 66 -7.20 5.42 -8.40
CA LYS A 66 -7.84 4.39 -7.57
C LYS A 66 -7.81 4.82 -6.12
N LYS A 67 -8.75 4.33 -5.34
CA LYS A 67 -8.75 4.59 -3.91
C LYS A 67 -7.69 3.72 -3.24
N ILE A 68 -6.82 4.36 -2.47
CA ILE A 68 -5.71 3.70 -1.78
C ILE A 68 -5.96 3.78 -0.28
N ASP A 69 -5.87 2.65 0.39
CA ASP A 69 -5.86 2.58 1.85
C ASP A 69 -4.44 2.30 2.29
N LEU A 70 -3.75 3.36 2.72
CA LEU A 70 -2.34 3.28 3.09
C LEU A 70 -2.19 3.25 4.61
N GLY A 71 -1.67 2.15 5.12
CA GLY A 71 -1.41 1.99 6.55
C GLY A 71 0.05 1.68 6.83
N THR A 72 0.41 1.71 8.10
CA THR A 72 1.75 1.34 8.54
C THR A 72 1.72 -0.09 9.08
N ILE A 73 2.79 -0.83 8.84
CA ILE A 73 2.90 -2.22 9.30
C ILE A 73 2.76 -2.29 10.82
N ASP A 74 3.33 -1.33 11.53
CA ASP A 74 3.35 -1.31 12.99
C ASP A 74 1.98 -1.01 13.63
N ARG A 75 1.08 -0.38 12.88
CA ARG A 75 -0.24 0.00 13.38
C ARG A 75 -1.33 -1.01 13.05
N ILE A 76 -0.99 -2.02 12.26
CA ILE A 76 -1.94 -3.08 11.97
C ILE A 76 -2.12 -3.92 13.23
N HIS A 77 -3.38 -4.02 13.69
CA HIS A 77 -3.69 -4.79 14.88
C HIS A 77 -3.18 -6.24 14.75
N PRO A 78 -2.59 -6.83 15.82
CA PRO A 78 -2.01 -8.17 15.75
C PRO A 78 -2.90 -9.25 15.15
N LEU A 79 -4.21 -9.21 15.43
CA LEU A 79 -5.16 -10.18 14.86
C LEU A 79 -5.32 -9.99 13.35
N VAL A 80 -5.37 -8.74 12.90
CA VAL A 80 -5.46 -8.41 11.49
C VAL A 80 -4.16 -8.81 10.79
N ARG A 81 -3.02 -8.61 11.45
CA ARG A 81 -1.72 -9.03 10.91
C ARG A 81 -1.68 -10.53 10.62
N LYS A 82 -2.30 -11.33 11.47
CA LYS A 82 -2.35 -12.78 11.30
C LYS A 82 -3.09 -13.17 10.02
N TYR A 83 -4.20 -12.48 9.71
CA TYR A 83 -4.95 -12.71 8.47
C TYR A 83 -4.28 -12.08 7.26
N VAL A 84 -3.74 -10.89 7.42
CA VAL A 84 -3.05 -10.15 6.36
C VAL A 84 -1.84 -10.93 5.82
N LYS A 85 -1.14 -11.66 6.70
CA LYS A 85 0.03 -12.45 6.29
C LYS A 85 -0.27 -13.47 5.20
N LYS A 86 -1.50 -13.97 5.13
CA LYS A 86 -1.89 -14.95 4.10
C LYS A 86 -1.99 -14.33 2.71
N ASP A 87 -2.33 -13.05 2.66
CA ASP A 87 -2.58 -12.34 1.40
C ASP A 87 -1.47 -11.36 1.05
N LEU A 88 -0.40 -11.29 1.86
CA LEU A 88 0.67 -10.33 1.65
C LEU A 88 1.45 -10.60 0.38
N ILE A 89 1.53 -9.59 -0.45
CA ILE A 89 2.40 -9.58 -1.62
C ILE A 89 3.44 -8.49 -1.41
N ALA A 90 4.70 -8.88 -1.36
CA ALA A 90 5.78 -7.92 -1.18
C ALA A 90 5.87 -7.02 -2.42
N LEU A 91 5.82 -5.71 -2.19
CA LEU A 91 6.03 -4.71 -3.24
C LEU A 91 7.51 -4.30 -3.32
N LEU A 92 8.11 -4.18 -2.17
CA LEU A 92 9.50 -3.75 -2.06
C LEU A 92 10.26 -4.64 -1.09
#